data_85554a76bd1f659aaa491bc217a08e41
#
_entry.id   85554a76bd1f659aaa491bc217a08e41
#
_cell.length_a   1.000
_cell.length_b   1.000
_cell.length_c   1.000
_cell.angle_alpha   90.00
_cell.angle_beta   90.00
_cell.angle_gamma   90.00
#
_symmetry.space_group_name_H-M   'P 1'
#
loop_
_entity.id
_entity.type
_entity.pdbx_description
1 polymer ?
#
loop_
_entity_poly.entity_id
_entity_poly.type
_entity_poly.pdbx_seq_one_letter_code
_entity_poly.pdbx_strand_id
1 'polypeptide(L)'
;MAGMRMAAPLMALRSGQSEAAVGVLLALFALTQVFLALPAGRYADAHGLKRPVMWSVLMAFVGAGLAALWPIFPVLCVSALLTGGATGGAIIALQRHVGRAVKDTAQMKQAFSWLSIGPAFSNFIGPFTAGLLIDHAGFQWAYAAMAVLPLLGWLCIRHTRELPPVIKPEGHEKNRA
;
A
#
# COMPACT_ATOMS: atom_id res chain seq x y z
N MET A 1 2.73 6.29 0.93
CA MET A 1 1.27 6.19 1.14
C MET A 1 0.77 6.74 2.49
N ALA A 2 1.60 6.79 3.54
CA ALA A 2 1.19 7.38 4.81
C ALA A 2 0.75 8.86 4.68
N GLY A 3 1.37 9.64 3.81
CA GLY A 3 0.97 11.01 3.53
C GLY A 3 -0.47 11.16 2.99
N MET A 4 -0.95 10.20 2.17
CA MET A 4 -2.34 10.20 1.67
C MET A 4 -3.37 10.09 2.81
N ARG A 5 -3.06 9.30 3.83
CA ARG A 5 -3.93 9.12 5.02
C ARG A 5 -4.06 10.40 5.85
N MET A 6 -3.14 11.36 5.68
CA MET A 6 -3.22 12.69 6.27
C MET A 6 -3.83 13.70 5.30
N ALA A 7 -3.35 13.75 4.07
CA ALA A 7 -3.72 14.77 3.09
C ALA A 7 -5.20 14.69 2.68
N ALA A 8 -5.76 13.49 2.47
CA ALA A 8 -7.13 13.31 2.03
C ALA A 8 -8.17 13.74 3.10
N PRO A 9 -8.06 13.35 4.40
CA PRO A 9 -8.89 13.88 5.47
C PRO A 9 -8.79 15.40 5.65
N LEU A 10 -7.56 15.94 5.58
CA LEU A 10 -7.34 17.37 5.70
C LEU A 10 -7.99 18.16 4.55
N MET A 11 -7.91 17.65 3.33
CA MET A 11 -8.61 18.23 2.18
C MET A 11 -10.12 18.18 2.35
N ALA A 12 -10.68 17.06 2.82
CA ALA A 12 -12.10 16.90 3.07
C ALA A 12 -12.61 17.94 4.10
N LEU A 13 -11.88 18.12 5.21
CA LEU A 13 -12.21 19.15 6.21
C LEU A 13 -12.14 20.56 5.64
N ARG A 14 -11.09 20.90 4.89
CA ARG A 14 -10.97 22.22 4.23
C ARG A 14 -12.05 22.47 3.17
N SER A 15 -12.61 21.40 2.59
CA SER A 15 -13.73 21.48 1.65
C SER A 15 -15.10 21.57 2.35
N GLY A 16 -15.15 21.70 3.67
CA GLY A 16 -16.38 21.83 4.45
C GLY A 16 -17.12 20.51 4.69
N GLN A 17 -16.46 19.36 4.51
CA GLN A 17 -17.06 18.07 4.84
C GLN A 17 -17.15 17.88 6.36
N SER A 18 -18.15 17.12 6.80
CA SER A 18 -18.36 16.81 8.21
C SER A 18 -17.28 15.88 8.77
N GLU A 19 -17.07 15.91 10.08
CA GLU A 19 -16.16 14.98 10.79
C GLU A 19 -16.53 13.51 10.55
N ALA A 20 -17.83 13.21 10.43
CA ALA A 20 -18.31 11.88 10.09
C ALA A 20 -17.86 11.45 8.69
N ALA A 21 -17.91 12.35 7.70
CA ALA A 21 -17.40 12.08 6.35
C ALA A 21 -15.89 11.79 6.36
N VAL A 22 -15.13 12.51 7.19
CA VAL A 22 -13.69 12.22 7.40
C VAL A 22 -13.48 10.85 8.03
N GLY A 23 -14.32 10.48 9.00
CA GLY A 23 -14.31 9.14 9.60
C GLY A 23 -14.55 8.04 8.56
N VAL A 24 -15.54 8.23 7.68
CA VAL A 24 -15.79 7.31 6.54
C VAL A 24 -14.56 7.21 5.64
N LEU A 25 -13.95 8.34 5.29
CA LEU A 25 -12.76 8.35 4.44
C LEU A 25 -11.60 7.53 5.05
N LEU A 26 -11.35 7.70 6.35
CA LEU A 26 -10.33 6.93 7.08
C LEU A 26 -10.69 5.43 7.15
N ALA A 27 -11.97 5.11 7.35
CA ALA A 27 -12.45 3.73 7.32
C ALA A 27 -12.25 3.07 5.95
N LEU A 28 -12.42 3.79 4.85
CA LEU A 28 -12.19 3.28 3.49
C LEU A 28 -10.72 2.89 3.25
N PHE A 29 -9.75 3.62 3.82
CA PHE A 29 -8.34 3.22 3.77
C PHE A 29 -8.10 1.87 4.45
N ALA A 30 -8.75 1.62 5.59
CA ALA A 30 -8.59 0.37 6.34
C ALA A 30 -9.39 -0.77 5.71
N LEU A 31 -10.59 -0.49 5.19
CA LEU A 31 -11.51 -1.45 4.61
C LEU A 31 -10.84 -2.32 3.53
N THR A 32 -10.20 -1.67 2.56
CA THR A 32 -9.51 -2.37 1.47
C THR A 32 -8.32 -3.19 1.96
N GLN A 33 -7.62 -2.76 2.99
CA GLN A 33 -6.54 -3.55 3.59
C GLN A 33 -7.06 -4.86 4.18
N VAL A 34 -8.20 -4.82 4.87
CA VAL A 34 -8.82 -6.01 5.48
C VAL A 34 -9.34 -6.97 4.40
N PHE A 35 -10.15 -6.47 3.45
CA PHE A 35 -10.77 -7.32 2.44
C PHE A 35 -9.78 -7.86 1.41
N LEU A 36 -8.76 -7.10 1.06
CA LEU A 36 -7.74 -7.53 0.11
C LEU A 36 -6.61 -8.33 0.75
N ALA A 37 -6.51 -8.41 2.07
CA ALA A 37 -5.42 -9.11 2.75
C ALA A 37 -5.28 -10.56 2.30
N LEU A 38 -6.38 -11.32 2.29
CA LEU A 38 -6.37 -12.73 1.93
C LEU A 38 -6.15 -12.95 0.41
N PRO A 39 -6.87 -12.27 -0.50
CA PRO A 39 -6.59 -12.34 -1.94
C PRO A 39 -5.17 -11.92 -2.29
N ALA A 40 -4.65 -10.81 -1.71
CA ALA A 40 -3.30 -10.34 -1.96
C ALA A 40 -2.24 -11.35 -1.51
N GLY A 41 -2.45 -12.01 -0.35
CA GLY A 41 -1.58 -13.07 0.13
C GLY A 41 -1.53 -14.25 -0.84
N ARG A 42 -2.69 -14.77 -1.26
CA ARG A 42 -2.80 -15.86 -2.25
C ARG A 42 -2.16 -15.49 -3.59
N TYR A 43 -2.37 -14.26 -4.04
CA TYR A 43 -1.79 -13.79 -5.29
C TYR A 43 -0.26 -13.67 -5.20
N ALA A 44 0.27 -13.21 -4.05
CA ALA A 44 1.71 -13.15 -3.80
C ALA A 44 2.36 -14.54 -3.73
N ASP A 45 1.66 -15.53 -3.15
CA ASP A 45 2.15 -16.91 -3.11
C ASP A 45 2.22 -17.53 -4.53
N ALA A 46 1.25 -17.22 -5.39
CA ALA A 46 1.19 -17.77 -6.75
C ALA A 46 2.13 -17.06 -7.75
N HIS A 47 2.37 -15.75 -7.60
CA HIS A 47 3.05 -14.94 -8.61
C HIS A 47 4.37 -14.30 -8.12
N GLY A 48 4.82 -14.61 -6.89
CA GLY A 48 6.05 -14.05 -6.33
C GLY A 48 5.88 -12.59 -5.85
N LEU A 49 6.99 -11.83 -5.80
CA LEU A 49 7.02 -10.47 -5.25
C LEU A 49 6.61 -9.40 -6.28
N LYS A 50 7.17 -9.47 -7.49
CA LYS A 50 7.11 -8.35 -8.45
C LYS A 50 5.69 -8.04 -8.92
N ARG A 51 4.92 -9.04 -9.31
CA ARG A 51 3.56 -8.82 -9.84
C ARG A 51 2.61 -8.17 -8.82
N PRO A 52 2.50 -8.66 -7.56
CA PRO A 52 1.67 -7.99 -6.56
C PRO A 52 2.12 -6.57 -6.25
N VAL A 53 3.43 -6.33 -6.15
CA VAL A 53 3.97 -4.98 -5.91
C VAL A 53 3.69 -4.06 -7.09
N MET A 54 3.83 -4.53 -8.33
CA MET A 54 3.49 -3.76 -9.52
C MET A 54 2.02 -3.31 -9.51
N TRP A 55 1.09 -4.22 -9.22
CA TRP A 55 -0.33 -3.88 -9.09
C TRP A 55 -0.58 -2.88 -7.97
N SER A 56 0.09 -3.06 -6.83
CA SER A 56 0.00 -2.10 -5.72
C SER A 56 0.51 -0.71 -6.12
N VAL A 57 1.61 -0.64 -6.85
CA VAL A 57 2.14 0.64 -7.36
C VAL A 57 1.19 1.30 -8.35
N LEU A 58 0.59 0.53 -9.28
CA LEU A 58 -0.40 1.04 -10.22
C LEU A 58 -1.65 1.57 -9.49
N MET A 59 -2.20 0.82 -8.54
CA MET A 59 -3.33 1.27 -7.71
C MET A 59 -2.99 2.55 -6.93
N ALA A 60 -1.79 2.62 -6.37
CA ALA A 60 -1.31 3.79 -5.65
C ALA A 60 -1.17 5.01 -6.57
N PHE A 61 -0.57 4.82 -7.74
CA PHE A 61 -0.40 5.87 -8.75
C PHE A 61 -1.75 6.40 -9.24
N VAL A 62 -2.68 5.51 -9.61
CA VAL A 62 -4.01 5.88 -10.05
C VAL A 62 -4.79 6.58 -8.93
N GLY A 63 -4.78 6.02 -7.71
CA GLY A 63 -5.50 6.59 -6.58
C GLY A 63 -5.02 7.98 -6.20
N ALA A 64 -3.72 8.19 -6.07
CA ALA A 64 -3.15 9.50 -5.76
C ALA A 64 -3.27 10.47 -6.95
N GLY A 65 -3.11 9.98 -8.18
CA GLY A 65 -3.29 10.76 -9.41
C GLY A 65 -4.70 11.31 -9.57
N LEU A 66 -5.72 10.49 -9.30
CA LEU A 66 -7.12 10.94 -9.31
C LEU A 66 -7.36 12.06 -8.29
N ALA A 67 -6.84 11.93 -7.07
CA ALA A 67 -6.95 12.97 -6.05
C ALA A 67 -6.20 14.26 -6.45
N ALA A 68 -5.09 14.15 -7.19
CA ALA A 68 -4.36 15.32 -7.70
C ALA A 68 -5.14 16.07 -8.78
N LEU A 69 -5.85 15.35 -9.67
CA LEU A 69 -6.60 15.93 -10.78
C LEU A 69 -7.95 16.51 -10.33
N TRP A 70 -8.67 15.77 -9.49
CA TRP A 70 -10.00 16.15 -9.01
C TRP A 70 -10.12 15.93 -7.50
N PRO A 71 -9.73 16.89 -6.66
CA PRO A 71 -9.72 16.75 -5.20
C PRO A 71 -11.14 16.97 -4.61
N ILE A 72 -12.17 16.29 -5.15
CA ILE A 72 -13.54 16.28 -4.63
C ILE A 72 -13.77 15.05 -3.75
N PHE A 73 -14.70 15.15 -2.80
CA PHE A 73 -14.92 14.12 -1.80
C PHE A 73 -15.16 12.71 -2.37
N PRO A 74 -16.00 12.47 -3.39
CA PRO A 74 -16.19 11.14 -3.98
C PRO A 74 -14.87 10.56 -4.56
N VAL A 75 -14.06 11.40 -5.19
CA VAL A 75 -12.75 10.98 -5.74
C VAL A 75 -11.76 10.67 -4.63
N LEU A 76 -11.78 11.43 -3.52
CA LEU A 76 -10.99 11.12 -2.34
C LEU A 76 -11.36 9.76 -1.72
N CYS A 77 -12.66 9.39 -1.74
CA CYS A 77 -13.11 8.06 -1.31
C CYS A 77 -12.55 6.94 -2.21
N VAL A 78 -12.62 7.09 -3.53
CA VAL A 78 -12.01 6.13 -4.47
C VAL A 78 -10.50 6.06 -4.30
N SER A 79 -9.86 7.21 -4.15
CA SER A 79 -8.42 7.29 -3.87
C SER A 79 -8.04 6.57 -2.58
N ALA A 80 -8.84 6.72 -1.51
CA ALA A 80 -8.63 6.04 -0.24
C ALA A 80 -8.71 4.51 -0.37
N LEU A 81 -9.70 4.01 -1.11
CA LEU A 81 -9.83 2.58 -1.41
C LEU A 81 -8.62 2.05 -2.19
N LEU A 82 -8.20 2.73 -3.25
CA LEU A 82 -7.09 2.32 -4.09
C LEU A 82 -5.75 2.36 -3.34
N THR A 83 -5.46 3.46 -2.66
CA THR A 83 -4.18 3.64 -1.94
C THR A 83 -4.11 2.80 -0.65
N GLY A 84 -5.25 2.55 0.00
CA GLY A 84 -5.37 1.62 1.11
C GLY A 84 -5.05 0.19 0.67
N GLY A 85 -5.71 -0.28 -0.39
CA GLY A 85 -5.45 -1.61 -0.99
C GLY A 85 -4.02 -1.77 -1.48
N ALA A 86 -3.48 -0.74 -2.14
CA ALA A 86 -2.09 -0.71 -2.60
C ALA A 86 -1.09 -0.90 -1.45
N THR A 87 -1.30 -0.19 -0.34
CA THR A 87 -0.43 -0.28 0.84
C THR A 87 -0.48 -1.68 1.45
N GLY A 88 -1.68 -2.23 1.66
CA GLY A 88 -1.86 -3.58 2.19
C GLY A 88 -1.24 -4.64 1.29
N GLY A 89 -1.52 -4.58 -0.02
CA GLY A 89 -0.99 -5.54 -1.00
C GLY A 89 0.53 -5.56 -1.08
N ALA A 90 1.16 -4.39 -1.10
CA ALA A 90 2.63 -4.26 -1.13
C ALA A 90 3.28 -4.82 0.14
N ILE A 91 2.73 -4.50 1.33
CA ILE A 91 3.25 -5.00 2.61
C ILE A 91 3.13 -6.52 2.69
N ILE A 92 1.97 -7.08 2.32
CA ILE A 92 1.74 -8.52 2.34
C ILE A 92 2.68 -9.24 1.39
N ALA A 93 2.86 -8.74 0.16
CA ALA A 93 3.78 -9.33 -0.81
C ALA A 93 5.22 -9.34 -0.29
N LEU A 94 5.66 -8.25 0.34
CA LEU A 94 7.00 -8.13 0.90
C LEU A 94 7.21 -9.05 2.10
N GLN A 95 6.24 -9.11 3.03
CA GLN A 95 6.29 -10.03 4.17
C GLN A 95 6.33 -11.50 3.75
N ARG A 96 5.52 -11.87 2.73
CA ARG A 96 5.54 -13.22 2.16
C ARG A 96 6.88 -13.55 1.52
N HIS A 97 7.46 -12.62 0.78
CA HIS A 97 8.76 -12.81 0.15
C HIS A 97 9.87 -13.01 1.19
N VAL A 98 9.93 -12.16 2.22
CA VAL A 98 10.92 -12.27 3.33
C VAL A 98 10.72 -13.58 4.11
N GLY A 99 9.49 -13.94 4.46
CA GLY A 99 9.20 -15.18 5.16
C GLY A 99 9.60 -16.45 4.38
N ARG A 100 9.63 -16.39 3.05
CA ARG A 100 10.09 -17.49 2.18
C ARG A 100 11.61 -17.51 1.96
N ALA A 101 12.24 -16.33 2.01
CA ALA A 101 13.69 -16.20 1.78
C ALA A 101 14.52 -16.72 2.96
N VAL A 102 13.99 -16.65 4.18
CA VAL A 102 14.70 -16.96 5.41
C VAL A 102 14.19 -18.27 6.00
N LYS A 103 15.10 -19.22 6.22
CA LYS A 103 14.77 -20.55 6.76
C LYS A 103 15.06 -20.67 8.26
N ASP A 104 15.99 -19.86 8.77
CA ASP A 104 16.39 -19.89 10.18
C ASP A 104 15.55 -18.92 11.03
N THR A 105 15.10 -19.37 12.21
CA THR A 105 14.23 -18.61 13.11
C THR A 105 14.87 -17.31 13.62
N ALA A 106 16.19 -17.32 13.91
CA ALA A 106 16.90 -16.14 14.39
C ALA A 106 16.99 -15.08 13.30
N GLN A 107 17.36 -15.49 12.08
CA GLN A 107 17.42 -14.60 10.92
C GLN A 107 16.01 -14.09 10.54
N MET A 108 14.97 -14.89 10.71
CA MET A 108 13.59 -14.48 10.45
C MET A 108 13.15 -13.33 11.37
N LYS A 109 13.44 -13.42 12.68
CA LYS A 109 13.15 -12.33 13.63
C LYS A 109 13.86 -11.05 13.22
N GLN A 110 15.15 -11.15 12.87
CA GLN A 110 15.94 -10.00 12.42
C GLN A 110 15.39 -9.40 11.12
N ALA A 111 15.05 -10.22 10.13
CA ALA A 111 14.51 -9.77 8.85
C ALA A 111 13.17 -9.05 9.02
N PHE A 112 12.25 -9.56 9.85
CA PHE A 112 10.98 -8.90 10.15
C PHE A 112 11.15 -7.62 10.97
N SER A 113 12.16 -7.54 11.86
CA SER A 113 12.51 -6.31 12.56
C SER A 113 12.96 -5.22 11.58
N TRP A 114 13.84 -5.54 10.65
CA TRP A 114 14.24 -4.62 9.58
C TRP A 114 13.05 -4.21 8.68
N LEU A 115 12.19 -5.17 8.34
CA LEU A 115 11.00 -4.90 7.54
C LEU A 115 10.03 -3.93 8.21
N SER A 116 9.97 -3.91 9.55
CA SER A 116 9.11 -3.01 10.32
C SER A 116 9.59 -1.56 10.31
N ILE A 117 10.89 -1.32 10.10
CA ILE A 117 11.47 0.03 10.05
C ILE A 117 10.89 0.84 8.88
N GLY A 118 10.70 0.22 7.71
CA GLY A 118 10.18 0.90 6.53
C GLY A 118 8.81 1.56 6.74
N PRO A 119 7.79 0.82 7.19
CA PRO A 119 6.49 1.40 7.55
C PRO A 119 6.56 2.43 8.66
N ALA A 120 7.35 2.21 9.71
CA ALA A 120 7.52 3.18 10.81
C ALA A 120 8.09 4.50 10.29
N PHE A 121 9.15 4.44 9.49
CA PHE A 121 9.77 5.60 8.86
C PHE A 121 8.81 6.31 7.89
N SER A 122 8.06 5.55 7.09
CA SER A 122 7.05 6.09 6.19
C SER A 122 5.91 6.80 6.94
N ASN A 123 5.49 6.25 8.09
CA ASN A 123 4.44 6.86 8.91
C ASN A 123 4.91 8.14 9.62
N PHE A 124 6.20 8.28 9.85
CA PHE A 124 6.79 9.51 10.40
C PHE A 124 7.01 10.57 9.30
N ILE A 125 7.75 10.22 8.26
CA ILE A 125 8.12 11.17 7.18
C ILE A 125 6.94 11.49 6.27
N GLY A 126 6.05 10.54 6.01
CA GLY A 126 4.92 10.71 5.08
C GLY A 126 4.02 11.89 5.43
N PRO A 127 3.46 11.97 6.65
CA PRO A 127 2.65 13.11 7.07
C PRO A 127 3.43 14.43 7.09
N PHE A 128 4.68 14.40 7.55
CA PHE A 128 5.54 15.59 7.62
C PHE A 128 5.78 16.19 6.21
N THR A 129 6.22 15.38 5.27
CA THR A 129 6.43 15.82 3.88
C THR A 129 5.13 16.23 3.20
N ALA A 130 4.02 15.51 3.49
CA ALA A 130 2.71 15.88 2.98
C ALA A 130 2.29 17.27 3.47
N GLY A 131 2.45 17.55 4.77
CA GLY A 131 2.16 18.87 5.36
C GLY A 131 2.98 19.97 4.71
N LEU A 132 4.30 19.80 4.60
CA LEU A 132 5.18 20.77 3.94
C LEU A 132 4.77 21.04 2.48
N LEU A 133 4.44 20.00 1.72
CA LEU A 133 4.00 20.17 0.33
C LEU A 133 2.65 20.88 0.25
N ILE A 134 1.71 20.58 1.14
CA ILE A 134 0.39 21.24 1.19
C ILE A 134 0.56 22.74 1.50
N ASP A 135 1.42 23.08 2.45
CA ASP A 135 1.60 24.47 2.88
C ASP A 135 2.33 25.33 1.82
N HIS A 136 3.29 24.75 1.10
CA HIS A 136 4.10 25.51 0.11
C HIS A 136 3.58 25.42 -1.31
N ALA A 137 2.98 24.31 -1.72
CA ALA A 137 2.59 24.05 -3.10
C ALA A 137 1.09 23.67 -3.27
N GLY A 138 0.38 23.41 -2.17
CA GLY A 138 -1.02 23.02 -2.17
C GLY A 138 -1.26 21.51 -2.33
N PHE A 139 -2.52 21.11 -2.15
CA PHE A 139 -2.94 19.70 -2.12
C PHE A 139 -2.65 18.95 -3.42
N GLN A 140 -2.84 19.59 -4.58
CA GLN A 140 -2.64 18.94 -5.88
C GLN A 140 -1.20 18.46 -6.05
N TRP A 141 -0.23 19.30 -5.71
CA TRP A 141 1.19 18.96 -5.78
C TRP A 141 1.58 17.90 -4.76
N ALA A 142 0.99 17.96 -3.56
CA ALA A 142 1.18 16.91 -2.56
C ALA A 142 0.69 15.55 -3.07
N TYR A 143 -0.52 15.49 -3.65
CA TYR A 143 -1.03 14.25 -4.26
C TYR A 143 -0.21 13.78 -5.46
N ALA A 144 0.21 14.70 -6.33
CA ALA A 144 1.07 14.37 -7.47
C ALA A 144 2.42 13.77 -7.03
N ALA A 145 3.06 14.34 -6.02
CA ALA A 145 4.27 13.79 -5.43
C ALA A 145 4.03 12.38 -4.86
N MET A 146 2.91 12.17 -4.15
CA MET A 146 2.54 10.87 -3.60
C MET A 146 2.18 9.84 -4.68
N ALA A 147 1.73 10.26 -5.86
CA ALA A 147 1.53 9.36 -7.00
C ALA A 147 2.86 8.88 -7.57
N VAL A 148 3.86 9.74 -7.66
CA VAL A 148 5.18 9.42 -8.25
C VAL A 148 6.04 8.56 -7.33
N LEU A 149 6.01 8.78 -6.00
CA LEU A 149 6.86 8.06 -5.05
C LEU A 149 6.79 6.52 -5.14
N PRO A 150 5.62 5.87 -5.30
CA PRO A 150 5.55 4.42 -5.48
C PRO A 150 6.23 3.93 -6.76
N LEU A 151 6.25 4.72 -7.82
CA LEU A 151 6.95 4.38 -9.06
C LEU A 151 8.46 4.31 -8.83
N LEU A 152 9.02 5.23 -8.04
CA LEU A 152 10.43 5.18 -7.65
C LEU A 152 10.74 3.91 -6.82
N GLY A 153 9.86 3.57 -5.88
CA GLY A 153 9.96 2.30 -5.13
C GLY A 153 9.94 1.07 -6.04
N TRP A 154 9.09 1.07 -7.07
CA TRP A 154 9.06 0.01 -8.07
C TRP A 154 10.36 -0.13 -8.85
N LEU A 155 10.99 0.98 -9.23
CA LEU A 155 12.29 0.96 -9.92
C LEU A 155 13.37 0.23 -9.10
N CYS A 156 13.34 0.37 -7.78
CA CYS A 156 14.26 -0.36 -6.89
C CYS A 156 13.94 -1.86 -6.86
N ILE A 157 12.65 -2.22 -6.76
CA ILE A 157 12.23 -3.63 -6.60
C ILE A 157 12.32 -4.42 -7.91
N ARG A 158 12.15 -3.81 -9.07
CA ARG A 158 12.17 -4.51 -10.36
C ARG A 158 13.48 -5.29 -10.62
N HIS A 159 14.59 -4.85 -10.02
CA HIS A 159 15.91 -5.50 -10.16
C HIS A 159 16.18 -6.55 -9.08
N THR A 160 15.33 -6.70 -8.08
CA THR A 160 15.48 -7.72 -7.01
C THR A 160 15.26 -9.12 -7.60
N ARG A 161 16.04 -10.11 -7.13
CA ARG A 161 15.83 -11.52 -7.51
C ARG A 161 14.52 -12.03 -6.95
N GLU A 162 13.71 -12.67 -7.78
CA GLU A 162 12.48 -13.34 -7.34
C GLU A 162 12.79 -14.76 -6.88
N LEU A 163 12.13 -15.17 -5.79
CA LEU A 163 12.05 -16.56 -5.42
C LEU A 163 11.00 -17.27 -6.31
N PRO A 164 11.22 -18.54 -6.71
CA PRO A 164 10.26 -19.28 -7.50
C PRO A 164 8.89 -19.36 -6.78
N PRO A 165 7.79 -19.37 -7.51
CA PRO A 165 6.45 -19.51 -6.94
C PRO A 165 6.33 -20.83 -6.16
N VAL A 166 5.46 -20.85 -5.13
CA VAL A 166 5.18 -22.09 -4.40
C VAL A 166 4.30 -22.96 -5.28
N ILE A 167 4.89 -24.01 -5.88
CA ILE A 167 4.12 -25.07 -6.52
C ILE A 167 3.47 -25.86 -5.39
N LYS A 168 2.15 -25.71 -5.19
CA LYS A 168 1.40 -26.65 -4.35
C LYS A 168 1.51 -28.04 -5.00
N PRO A 169 1.91 -29.08 -4.25
CA PRO A 169 1.79 -30.44 -4.76
C PRO A 169 0.30 -30.69 -5.06
N GLU A 170 -0.05 -30.92 -6.30
CA GLU A 170 -1.35 -31.50 -6.69
C GLU A 170 -1.40 -32.91 -6.12
N GLY A 171 -2.05 -33.14 -4.98
CA GLY A 171 -2.16 -34.49 -4.50
C GLY A 171 -2.54 -34.70 -3.04
N HIS A 172 -3.53 -33.99 -2.49
CA HIS A 172 -4.13 -34.45 -1.23
C HIS A 172 -5.66 -34.25 -1.14
N GLU A 173 -6.34 -34.18 -2.28
CA GLU A 173 -7.80 -34.04 -2.28
C GLU A 173 -8.54 -35.32 -2.76
N LYS A 174 -7.87 -36.47 -2.79
CA LYS A 174 -8.49 -37.73 -3.29
C LYS A 174 -8.65 -38.84 -2.25
N ASN A 175 -8.59 -38.54 -0.93
CA ASN A 175 -8.87 -39.54 0.08
C ASN A 175 -9.70 -38.98 1.24
N ARG A 176 -10.89 -38.45 0.96
CA ARG A 176 -12.00 -38.35 1.91
C ARG A 176 -13.29 -38.67 1.14
N ALA A 177 -13.49 -39.92 0.82
CA ALA A 177 -14.77 -40.52 0.54
C ALA A 177 -15.14 -41.40 1.76
#